data_4e49a3e02826b4ca6546d4aeb2baf9f9
#
_entry.id   4e49a3e02826b4ca6546d4aeb2baf9f9
#
_cell.length_a   1.000
_cell.length_b   1.000
_cell.length_c   1.000
_cell.angle_alpha   90.00
_cell.angle_beta   90.00
_cell.angle_gamma   90.00
#
_symmetry.space_group_name_H-M   'P 1'
#
loop_
_entity.id
_entity.type
_entity.pdbx_description
1 polymer ?
#
loop_
_entity_poly.entity_id
_entity_poly.type
_entity_poly.pdbx_seq_one_letter_code
_entity_poly.pdbx_strand_id
1 'polypeptide(L)'
;MGGNFVKYSVLLACLFIFFSCSETPSDAPIDSYRDVEINVDMNEAIADGLFDVNIDVLVLLIDSVNEYVMSDENGDQIFSITISNLIFGKTYEYQYAVNETLEILEGDRTFTVYDDKNLLSDYYGELNPTILIFLVNMSYQIQLGNFDSDTQLLNIVGDLNDWAGEQLEPSEDNEGIYMITITDVEVGQEIEFKFRIDEEDWETPNPNISNCVDDGFGGNNRYYLVEQGENIVEYCYNDGCGN
;
A
#
# COMPACT_ATOMS: atom_id res chain seq x y z
N MET A 1 3.09 -85.80 -32.05
CA MET A 1 4.00 -84.72 -32.35
C MET A 1 3.31 -83.41 -31.92
N GLY A 2 3.55 -83.02 -30.73
CA GLY A 2 2.94 -81.84 -30.14
C GLY A 2 3.96 -80.70 -30.08
N GLY A 3 3.69 -79.61 -30.77
CA GLY A 3 4.50 -78.41 -30.73
C GLY A 3 4.00 -77.46 -29.68
N ASN A 4 4.82 -77.22 -28.66
CA ASN A 4 4.56 -76.21 -27.61
C ASN A 4 4.89 -74.82 -28.15
N PHE A 5 3.86 -73.96 -28.27
CA PHE A 5 4.05 -72.53 -28.50
C PHE A 5 4.21 -71.83 -27.15
N VAL A 6 5.41 -71.34 -26.89
CA VAL A 6 5.68 -70.47 -25.77
C VAL A 6 5.27 -69.04 -26.16
N LYS A 7 4.24 -68.48 -25.47
CA LYS A 7 3.83 -67.08 -25.61
C LYS A 7 4.76 -66.22 -24.74
N TYR A 8 5.60 -65.42 -25.34
CA TYR A 8 6.27 -64.36 -24.63
C TYR A 8 5.35 -63.17 -24.45
N SER A 9 4.98 -62.91 -23.19
CA SER A 9 4.28 -61.70 -22.80
C SER A 9 5.28 -60.60 -22.59
N VAL A 10 5.37 -59.65 -23.52
CA VAL A 10 6.20 -58.47 -23.35
C VAL A 10 5.45 -57.52 -22.43
N LEU A 11 5.91 -57.46 -21.19
CA LEU A 11 5.43 -56.46 -20.21
C LEU A 11 6.05 -55.11 -20.56
N LEU A 12 5.30 -54.24 -21.23
CA LEU A 12 5.68 -52.85 -21.49
C LEU A 12 5.55 -52.06 -20.19
N ALA A 13 6.61 -51.92 -19.45
CA ALA A 13 6.66 -51.04 -18.28
C ALA A 13 6.64 -49.58 -18.76
N CYS A 14 5.48 -48.94 -18.71
CA CYS A 14 5.38 -47.50 -18.87
C CYS A 14 6.06 -46.82 -17.68
N LEU A 15 7.29 -46.35 -17.88
CA LEU A 15 8.01 -45.51 -16.96
C LEU A 15 7.35 -44.11 -17.01
N PHE A 16 6.39 -43.81 -16.11
CA PHE A 16 5.89 -42.47 -15.88
C PHE A 16 7.03 -41.70 -15.20
N ILE A 17 7.78 -40.94 -15.98
CA ILE A 17 8.64 -39.90 -15.43
C ILE A 17 7.73 -38.78 -15.01
N PHE A 18 7.41 -38.72 -13.71
CA PHE A 18 6.86 -37.53 -13.10
C PHE A 18 7.97 -36.48 -13.12
N PHE A 19 7.92 -35.57 -14.08
CA PHE A 19 8.57 -34.30 -13.94
C PHE A 19 7.82 -33.56 -12.81
N SER A 20 8.26 -33.77 -11.59
CA SER A 20 8.02 -32.85 -10.52
C SER A 20 8.71 -31.56 -10.94
N CYS A 21 7.93 -30.61 -11.43
CA CYS A 21 8.36 -29.21 -11.45
C CYS A 21 8.45 -28.82 -9.97
N SER A 22 9.58 -29.11 -9.33
CA SER A 22 9.97 -28.36 -8.15
C SER A 22 10.31 -26.99 -8.67
N GLU A 23 9.35 -26.07 -8.66
CA GLU A 23 9.67 -24.67 -8.54
C GLU A 23 10.39 -24.55 -7.19
N THR A 24 11.71 -24.64 -7.24
CA THR A 24 12.52 -24.04 -6.21
C THR A 24 12.05 -22.60 -6.18
N PRO A 25 11.57 -22.08 -5.02
CA PRO A 25 11.42 -20.66 -4.90
C PRO A 25 12.73 -20.09 -5.38
N SER A 26 12.69 -19.25 -6.40
CA SER A 26 13.83 -18.45 -6.78
C SER A 26 14.15 -17.64 -5.54
N ASP A 27 15.11 -18.10 -4.74
CA ASP A 27 15.86 -17.29 -3.82
C ASP A 27 16.71 -16.33 -4.67
N ALA A 28 16.02 -15.51 -5.47
CA ALA A 28 16.61 -14.25 -5.85
C ALA A 28 16.77 -13.52 -4.51
N PRO A 29 17.99 -13.15 -4.12
CA PRO A 29 18.17 -12.29 -2.99
C PRO A 29 17.34 -11.05 -3.29
N ILE A 30 16.29 -10.83 -2.53
CA ILE A 30 15.53 -9.61 -2.56
C ILE A 30 16.38 -8.59 -1.78
N ASP A 31 17.58 -8.37 -2.25
CA ASP A 31 18.35 -7.18 -1.94
C ASP A 31 17.82 -6.05 -2.80
N SER A 32 16.57 -5.74 -2.57
CA SER A 32 16.01 -4.56 -3.13
C SER A 32 16.24 -3.42 -2.16
N TYR A 33 17.36 -2.77 -2.33
CA TYR A 33 17.60 -1.47 -1.75
C TYR A 33 16.94 -0.41 -2.61
N ARG A 34 16.38 0.59 -1.97
CA ARG A 34 15.76 1.75 -2.63
C ARG A 34 16.33 3.02 -2.05
N ASP A 35 16.28 4.07 -2.86
CA ASP A 35 16.54 5.41 -2.41
C ASP A 35 15.20 6.05 -2.04
N VAL A 36 15.17 6.79 -0.94
CA VAL A 36 14.01 7.52 -0.45
C VAL A 36 14.37 8.98 -0.34
N GLU A 37 13.61 9.84 -1.00
CA GLU A 37 13.69 11.29 -0.87
C GLU A 37 12.73 11.73 0.24
N ILE A 38 13.27 12.53 1.18
CA ILE A 38 12.52 13.05 2.32
C ILE A 38 12.60 14.58 2.26
N ASN A 39 11.43 15.21 2.20
CA ASN A 39 11.26 16.64 2.19
C ASN A 39 10.56 17.09 3.47
N VAL A 40 10.97 18.24 4.03
CA VAL A 40 10.28 18.83 5.16
C VAL A 40 10.09 20.34 4.94
N ASP A 41 8.85 20.78 5.08
CA ASP A 41 8.49 22.19 5.03
C ASP A 41 8.81 22.85 6.36
N MET A 42 9.69 23.86 6.31
CA MET A 42 10.16 24.64 7.45
C MET A 42 9.53 26.04 7.53
N ASN A 43 8.58 26.38 6.63
CA ASN A 43 8.03 27.73 6.52
C ASN A 43 7.46 28.24 7.84
N GLU A 44 6.68 27.43 8.55
CA GLU A 44 6.08 27.80 9.83
C GLU A 44 7.14 27.93 10.92
N ALA A 45 8.08 26.98 11.03
CA ALA A 45 9.18 27.02 11.99
C ALA A 45 10.06 28.26 11.79
N ILE A 46 10.27 28.69 10.55
CA ILE A 46 11.01 29.92 10.21
C ILE A 46 10.20 31.16 10.61
N ALA A 47 8.90 31.18 10.28
CA ALA A 47 8.00 32.29 10.61
C ALA A 47 7.88 32.53 12.12
N ASP A 48 7.86 31.44 12.89
CA ASP A 48 7.79 31.47 14.35
C ASP A 48 9.14 31.69 15.04
N GLY A 49 10.24 31.77 14.26
CA GLY A 49 11.60 31.99 14.77
C GLY A 49 12.18 30.78 15.49
N LEU A 50 11.68 29.60 15.22
CA LEU A 50 12.19 28.31 15.72
C LEU A 50 13.38 27.81 14.91
N PHE A 51 13.55 28.32 13.69
CA PHE A 51 14.64 27.99 12.77
C PHE A 51 15.12 29.23 12.00
N ASP A 52 16.43 29.49 12.03
CA ASP A 52 17.07 30.52 11.22
C ASP A 52 17.95 29.86 10.14
N VAL A 53 17.54 30.03 8.90
CA VAL A 53 18.19 29.40 7.71
C VAL A 53 19.68 29.75 7.56
N ASN A 54 20.16 30.84 8.23
CA ASN A 54 21.54 31.30 8.09
C ASN A 54 22.48 30.70 9.15
N ILE A 55 21.97 30.19 10.25
CA ILE A 55 22.75 29.74 11.39
C ILE A 55 22.40 28.37 11.93
N ASP A 56 21.17 27.92 11.72
CA ASP A 56 20.69 26.64 12.23
C ASP A 56 20.94 25.49 11.24
N VAL A 57 21.10 24.31 11.78
CA VAL A 57 21.29 23.07 11.01
C VAL A 57 20.11 22.16 11.26
N LEU A 58 19.43 21.77 10.18
CA LEU A 58 18.37 20.76 10.21
C LEU A 58 18.96 19.37 9.93
N VAL A 59 18.65 18.42 10.78
CA VAL A 59 19.13 17.05 10.71
C VAL A 59 17.93 16.10 10.72
N LEU A 60 17.94 15.11 9.84
CA LEU A 60 17.08 13.95 9.89
C LEU A 60 17.78 12.82 10.63
N LEU A 61 17.12 12.22 11.63
CA LEU A 61 17.57 11.02 12.32
C LEU A 61 16.73 9.83 11.89
N ILE A 62 17.38 8.73 11.51
CA ILE A 62 16.69 7.46 11.18
C ILE A 62 17.09 6.40 12.22
N ASP A 63 16.10 5.68 12.76
CA ASP A 63 16.25 4.66 13.80
C ASP A 63 17.07 5.22 15.01
N SER A 64 17.01 6.53 15.26
CA SER A 64 17.69 7.26 16.36
C SER A 64 19.24 7.15 16.35
N VAL A 65 19.86 6.67 15.27
CA VAL A 65 21.31 6.43 15.20
C VAL A 65 21.98 6.98 13.95
N ASN A 66 21.27 7.13 12.85
CA ASN A 66 21.81 7.63 11.60
C ASN A 66 21.38 9.09 11.40
N GLU A 67 22.34 9.99 11.30
CA GLU A 67 22.12 11.42 11.17
C GLU A 67 22.44 11.88 9.74
N TYR A 68 21.53 12.67 9.16
CA TYR A 68 21.64 13.21 7.81
C TYR A 68 21.32 14.70 7.82
N VAL A 69 22.27 15.52 7.41
CA VAL A 69 22.07 16.98 7.29
C VAL A 69 21.21 17.24 6.06
N MET A 70 20.12 17.94 6.23
CA MET A 70 19.22 18.35 5.16
C MET A 70 19.61 19.72 4.59
N SER A 71 19.25 19.99 3.35
CA SER A 71 19.54 21.25 2.67
C SER A 71 18.34 21.76 1.88
N ASP A 72 18.24 23.09 1.82
CA ASP A 72 17.34 23.82 0.93
C ASP A 72 18.18 24.46 -0.18
N GLU A 73 18.32 23.78 -1.33
CA GLU A 73 19.18 24.24 -2.43
C GLU A 73 18.53 25.34 -3.29
N ASN A 74 17.21 25.40 -3.31
CA ASN A 74 16.46 26.30 -4.17
C ASN A 74 15.89 27.54 -3.43
N GLY A 75 15.95 27.55 -2.10
CA GLY A 75 15.54 28.67 -1.25
C GLY A 75 14.02 28.79 -1.07
N ASP A 76 13.29 27.70 -1.21
CA ASP A 76 11.83 27.65 -1.04
C ASP A 76 11.40 27.28 0.39
N GLN A 77 12.37 27.09 1.29
CA GLN A 77 12.20 26.68 2.70
C GLN A 77 11.71 25.23 2.86
N ILE A 78 11.79 24.44 1.81
CA ILE A 78 11.61 22.99 1.86
C ILE A 78 13.00 22.35 1.86
N PHE A 79 13.36 21.73 2.97
CA PHE A 79 14.63 21.04 3.13
C PHE A 79 14.50 19.61 2.66
N SER A 80 15.49 19.14 1.91
CA SER A 80 15.46 17.80 1.29
C SER A 80 16.71 16.99 1.57
N ILE A 81 16.55 15.66 1.53
CA ILE A 81 17.63 14.69 1.54
C ILE A 81 17.20 13.42 0.82
N THR A 82 18.12 12.78 0.08
CA THR A 82 17.93 11.44 -0.46
C THR A 82 18.74 10.45 0.36
N ILE A 83 18.06 9.48 0.97
CA ILE A 83 18.68 8.39 1.71
C ILE A 83 18.78 7.17 0.81
N SER A 84 20.01 6.73 0.54
CA SER A 84 20.25 5.58 -0.34
C SER A 84 20.38 4.28 0.43
N ASN A 85 20.07 3.17 -0.26
CA ASN A 85 20.25 1.79 0.23
C ASN A 85 19.35 1.43 1.42
N LEU A 86 18.15 1.95 1.48
CA LEU A 86 17.12 1.50 2.42
C LEU A 86 16.49 0.17 1.93
N ILE A 87 16.16 -0.71 2.88
CA ILE A 87 15.67 -2.05 2.57
C ILE A 87 14.19 -2.00 2.19
N PHE A 88 13.85 -2.51 1.00
CA PHE A 88 12.47 -2.66 0.54
C PHE A 88 11.61 -3.44 1.53
N GLY A 89 10.39 -2.95 1.80
CA GLY A 89 9.44 -3.54 2.73
C GLY A 89 9.77 -3.33 4.21
N LYS A 90 10.91 -2.66 4.54
CA LYS A 90 11.24 -2.33 5.92
C LYS A 90 10.62 -1.00 6.32
N THR A 91 10.03 -0.95 7.52
CA THR A 91 9.60 0.28 8.17
C THR A 91 10.74 0.87 8.99
N TYR A 92 10.93 2.19 8.88
CA TYR A 92 11.92 2.97 9.60
C TYR A 92 11.22 4.01 10.46
N GLU A 93 11.73 4.22 11.69
CA GLU A 93 11.37 5.37 12.52
C GLU A 93 12.29 6.54 12.20
N TYR A 94 11.78 7.77 12.21
CA TYR A 94 12.60 8.96 11.97
C TYR A 94 12.07 10.18 12.73
N GLN A 95 12.95 11.16 12.92
CA GLN A 95 12.66 12.45 13.55
C GLN A 95 13.53 13.53 12.96
N TYR A 96 13.08 14.78 13.08
CA TYR A 96 13.89 15.95 12.77
C TYR A 96 14.52 16.56 14.03
N ALA A 97 15.69 17.17 13.86
CA ALA A 97 16.35 17.92 14.91
C ALA A 97 16.89 19.24 14.35
N VAL A 98 16.74 20.31 15.10
CA VAL A 98 17.40 21.60 14.87
C VAL A 98 18.50 21.78 15.91
N ASN A 99 19.74 21.89 15.47
CA ASN A 99 20.91 22.07 16.35
C ASN A 99 20.94 21.04 17.51
N GLU A 100 20.77 19.76 17.21
CA GLU A 100 20.72 18.65 18.16
C GLU A 100 19.45 18.61 19.07
N THR A 101 18.51 19.54 18.88
CA THR A 101 17.24 19.55 19.61
C THR A 101 16.17 18.87 18.75
N LEU A 102 15.64 17.75 19.24
CA LEU A 102 14.57 17.01 18.55
C LEU A 102 13.30 17.83 18.47
N GLU A 103 12.56 17.68 17.37
CA GLU A 103 11.19 18.16 17.28
C GLU A 103 10.31 17.50 18.36
N ILE A 104 9.27 18.22 18.77
CA ILE A 104 8.32 17.70 19.77
C ILE A 104 7.05 17.32 19.03
N LEU A 105 6.74 16.02 19.02
CA LEU A 105 5.56 15.45 18.39
C LEU A 105 4.72 14.67 19.40
N GLU A 106 3.43 14.53 19.14
CA GLU A 106 2.53 13.68 19.94
C GLU A 106 2.60 12.19 19.53
N GLY A 107 3.43 11.82 18.56
CA GLY A 107 3.65 10.46 18.07
C GLY A 107 4.99 10.32 17.37
N ASP A 108 5.23 9.14 16.81
CA ASP A 108 6.45 8.82 16.09
C ASP A 108 6.23 8.95 14.58
N ARG A 109 7.23 9.46 13.85
CA ARG A 109 7.24 9.41 12.39
C ARG A 109 7.76 8.06 11.94
N THR A 110 7.05 7.44 11.00
CA THR A 110 7.49 6.19 10.38
C THR A 110 7.26 6.25 8.87
N PHE A 111 8.05 5.49 8.13
CA PHE A 111 7.78 5.20 6.72
C PHE A 111 8.21 3.79 6.36
N THR A 112 7.51 3.20 5.39
CA THR A 112 7.85 1.90 4.82
C THR A 112 8.39 2.10 3.39
N VAL A 113 9.47 1.41 3.04
CA VAL A 113 10.12 1.52 1.73
C VAL A 113 9.38 0.68 0.71
N TYR A 114 8.88 1.30 -0.37
CA TYR A 114 8.18 0.65 -1.49
C TYR A 114 8.90 0.86 -2.83
N ASP A 115 8.42 0.21 -3.90
CA ASP A 115 9.03 0.32 -5.23
C ASP A 115 8.75 1.66 -5.91
N ASP A 116 7.60 2.27 -5.66
CA ASP A 116 7.03 3.40 -6.40
C ASP A 116 6.69 4.63 -5.55
N LYS A 117 6.92 4.57 -4.23
CA LYS A 117 6.57 5.63 -3.27
C LYS A 117 7.74 5.96 -2.35
N ASN A 118 8.78 6.50 -2.93
CA ASN A 118 10.00 6.84 -2.20
C ASN A 118 10.17 8.36 -2.05
N LEU A 119 9.05 9.09 -1.96
CA LEU A 119 9.00 10.51 -1.66
C LEU A 119 8.14 10.74 -0.43
N LEU A 120 8.74 11.28 0.62
CA LEU A 120 8.04 11.73 1.82
C LEU A 120 8.01 13.26 1.83
N SER A 121 6.90 13.84 2.28
CA SER A 121 6.76 15.29 2.43
C SER A 121 6.12 15.59 3.77
N ASP A 122 6.88 16.24 4.64
CA ASP A 122 6.50 16.50 6.02
C ASP A 122 6.39 18.00 6.32
N TYR A 123 5.77 18.33 7.44
CA TYR A 123 5.83 19.62 8.10
C TYR A 123 6.64 19.49 9.40
N TYR A 124 7.56 20.42 9.66
CA TYR A 124 8.35 20.38 10.88
C TYR A 124 7.49 20.65 12.12
N GLY A 125 7.64 19.81 13.15
CA GLY A 125 6.89 19.94 14.40
C GLY A 125 5.45 19.46 14.36
N GLU A 126 4.99 18.94 13.22
CA GLU A 126 3.65 18.39 13.05
C GLU A 126 3.71 17.01 12.42
N LEU A 127 2.84 16.11 12.84
CA LEU A 127 2.63 14.85 12.13
C LEU A 127 1.74 15.12 10.91
N ASN A 128 2.11 14.51 9.78
CA ASN A 128 1.21 14.50 8.64
C ASN A 128 -0.14 13.90 9.05
N PRO A 129 -1.25 14.48 8.58
CA PRO A 129 -2.54 13.89 8.85
C PRO A 129 -2.58 12.46 8.30
N THR A 130 -3.13 11.57 9.11
CA THR A 130 -3.37 10.20 8.65
C THR A 130 -4.60 10.21 7.77
N ILE A 131 -4.42 9.82 6.51
CA ILE A 131 -5.49 9.73 5.52
C ILE A 131 -5.50 8.35 4.88
N LEU A 132 -6.65 7.91 4.46
CA LEU A 132 -6.83 6.63 3.78
C LEU A 132 -7.52 6.87 2.43
N ILE A 133 -6.82 6.52 1.34
CA ILE A 133 -7.29 6.68 -0.03
C ILE A 133 -7.57 5.30 -0.61
N PHE A 134 -8.82 5.04 -0.92
CA PHE A 134 -9.21 3.84 -1.66
C PHE A 134 -9.22 4.12 -3.15
N LEU A 135 -8.52 3.27 -3.91
CA LEU A 135 -8.56 3.23 -5.37
C LEU A 135 -9.17 1.90 -5.79
N VAL A 136 -10.27 1.93 -6.54
CA VAL A 136 -10.98 0.72 -6.95
C VAL A 136 -11.05 0.63 -8.47
N ASN A 137 -10.43 -0.40 -9.03
CA ASN A 137 -10.44 -0.66 -10.45
C ASN A 137 -11.72 -1.40 -10.85
N MET A 138 -12.57 -0.69 -11.60
CA MET A 138 -13.84 -1.16 -12.15
C MET A 138 -13.75 -1.51 -13.64
N SER A 139 -12.60 -1.31 -14.29
CA SER A 139 -12.43 -1.46 -15.75
C SER A 139 -12.92 -2.81 -16.26
N TYR A 140 -12.65 -3.89 -15.52
CA TYR A 140 -13.10 -5.22 -15.89
C TYR A 140 -14.62 -5.39 -15.76
N GLN A 141 -15.22 -4.83 -14.73
CA GLN A 141 -16.68 -4.87 -14.54
C GLN A 141 -17.40 -4.04 -15.60
N ILE A 142 -16.85 -2.90 -15.97
CA ILE A 142 -17.34 -2.06 -17.09
C ILE A 142 -17.26 -2.84 -18.41
N GLN A 143 -16.13 -3.49 -18.69
CA GLN A 143 -15.94 -4.30 -19.90
C GLN A 143 -16.92 -5.46 -20.01
N LEU A 144 -17.27 -6.08 -18.88
CA LEU A 144 -18.25 -7.17 -18.83
C LEU A 144 -19.71 -6.69 -18.89
N GLY A 145 -19.95 -5.39 -18.75
CA GLY A 145 -21.29 -4.80 -18.66
C GLY A 145 -21.97 -5.06 -17.31
N ASN A 146 -21.19 -5.38 -16.28
CA ASN A 146 -21.70 -5.57 -14.91
C ASN A 146 -21.77 -4.25 -14.12
N PHE A 147 -21.12 -3.20 -14.61
CA PHE A 147 -21.16 -1.86 -14.05
C PHE A 147 -21.27 -0.82 -15.18
N ASP A 148 -22.27 0.02 -15.08
CA ASP A 148 -22.53 1.15 -15.99
C ASP A 148 -22.17 2.45 -15.26
N SER A 149 -21.04 3.03 -15.65
CA SER A 149 -20.49 4.25 -15.06
C SER A 149 -21.39 5.49 -15.19
N ASP A 150 -22.33 5.47 -16.15
CA ASP A 150 -23.24 6.61 -16.38
C ASP A 150 -24.48 6.58 -15.48
N THR A 151 -24.84 5.41 -14.96
CA THR A 151 -26.11 5.21 -14.26
C THR A 151 -26.00 4.55 -12.89
N GLN A 152 -24.88 3.93 -12.57
CA GLN A 152 -24.66 3.23 -11.29
C GLN A 152 -23.61 3.91 -10.43
N LEU A 153 -23.72 3.75 -9.12
CA LEU A 153 -22.82 4.31 -8.11
C LEU A 153 -21.98 3.20 -7.48
N LEU A 154 -20.69 3.45 -7.31
CA LEU A 154 -19.83 2.59 -6.50
C LEU A 154 -19.72 3.18 -5.09
N ASN A 155 -19.96 2.36 -4.08
CA ASN A 155 -19.89 2.76 -2.69
C ASN A 155 -18.89 1.90 -1.92
N ILE A 156 -18.21 2.49 -0.92
CA ILE A 156 -17.54 1.77 0.16
C ILE A 156 -18.47 1.73 1.36
N VAL A 157 -18.56 0.58 2.00
CA VAL A 157 -19.45 0.32 3.15
C VAL A 157 -18.66 -0.45 4.19
N GLY A 158 -18.55 0.09 5.40
CA GLY A 158 -17.74 -0.53 6.45
C GLY A 158 -17.72 0.24 7.75
N ASP A 159 -16.77 -0.10 8.62
CA ASP A 159 -16.59 0.54 9.94
C ASP A 159 -16.33 2.05 9.82
N LEU A 160 -15.70 2.46 8.71
CA LEU A 160 -15.38 3.88 8.43
C LEU A 160 -16.62 4.79 8.26
N ASN A 161 -17.81 4.23 8.03
CA ASN A 161 -19.06 4.98 7.81
C ASN A 161 -20.27 4.31 8.46
N ASP A 162 -20.07 3.59 9.57
CA ASP A 162 -21.13 2.88 10.32
C ASP A 162 -21.97 1.96 9.40
N TRP A 163 -21.37 1.40 8.36
CA TRP A 163 -22.02 0.54 7.35
C TRP A 163 -23.13 1.23 6.55
N ALA A 164 -23.16 2.57 6.55
CA ALA A 164 -24.14 3.34 5.79
C ALA A 164 -23.84 3.41 4.28
N GLY A 165 -22.55 3.39 3.94
CA GLY A 165 -22.07 3.53 2.58
C GLY A 165 -21.72 4.98 2.24
N GLU A 166 -20.62 5.14 1.49
CA GLU A 166 -20.12 6.40 0.96
C GLU A 166 -19.67 6.20 -0.48
N GLN A 167 -20.02 7.15 -1.36
CA GLN A 167 -19.78 7.04 -2.78
C GLN A 167 -18.30 7.30 -3.11
N LEU A 168 -17.75 6.45 -4.00
CA LEU A 168 -16.47 6.72 -4.66
C LEU A 168 -16.70 7.51 -5.93
N GLU A 169 -15.86 8.52 -6.15
CA GLU A 169 -15.90 9.32 -7.38
C GLU A 169 -14.95 8.75 -8.44
N PRO A 170 -15.28 8.87 -9.73
CA PRO A 170 -14.37 8.46 -10.79
C PRO A 170 -13.08 9.30 -10.76
N SER A 171 -11.93 8.66 -10.92
CA SER A 171 -10.64 9.34 -11.02
C SER A 171 -10.58 10.18 -12.30
N GLU A 172 -10.12 11.43 -12.19
CA GLU A 172 -9.94 12.31 -13.35
C GLU A 172 -8.79 11.85 -14.26
N ASP A 173 -7.78 11.20 -13.68
CA ASP A 173 -6.55 10.80 -14.37
C ASP A 173 -6.58 9.38 -14.95
N ASN A 174 -7.42 8.50 -14.40
CA ASN A 174 -7.42 7.08 -14.74
C ASN A 174 -8.84 6.56 -15.01
N GLU A 175 -9.15 6.30 -16.27
CA GLU A 175 -10.43 5.74 -16.69
C GLU A 175 -10.69 4.37 -16.03
N GLY A 176 -11.88 4.21 -15.45
CA GLY A 176 -12.29 2.98 -14.78
C GLY A 176 -11.77 2.80 -13.36
N ILE A 177 -11.00 3.76 -12.83
CA ILE A 177 -10.63 3.84 -11.42
C ILE A 177 -11.60 4.76 -10.68
N TYR A 178 -12.06 4.33 -9.53
CA TYR A 178 -12.89 5.08 -8.60
C TYR A 178 -12.15 5.31 -7.30
N MET A 179 -12.29 6.48 -6.70
CA MET A 179 -11.52 6.85 -5.51
C MET A 179 -12.37 7.53 -4.44
N ILE A 180 -11.94 7.39 -3.20
CA ILE A 180 -12.41 8.16 -2.06
C ILE A 180 -11.27 8.39 -1.08
N THR A 181 -11.22 9.57 -0.45
CA THR A 181 -10.27 9.91 0.59
C THR A 181 -11.00 10.05 1.92
N ILE A 182 -10.56 9.30 2.92
CA ILE A 182 -11.06 9.33 4.29
C ILE A 182 -10.01 10.00 5.18
N THR A 183 -10.38 11.07 5.88
CA THR A 183 -9.46 11.88 6.70
C THR A 183 -9.59 11.64 8.20
N ASP A 184 -10.73 11.11 8.67
CA ASP A 184 -10.98 10.85 10.08
C ASP A 184 -10.64 9.40 10.44
N VAL A 185 -9.34 9.04 10.30
CA VAL A 185 -8.81 7.71 10.64
C VAL A 185 -7.66 7.83 11.63
N GLU A 186 -7.53 6.85 12.52
CA GLU A 186 -6.49 6.79 13.53
C GLU A 186 -5.42 5.73 13.18
N VAL A 187 -4.15 6.02 13.47
CA VAL A 187 -3.07 5.04 13.33
C VAL A 187 -3.34 3.81 14.19
N GLY A 188 -3.21 2.63 13.58
CA GLY A 188 -3.53 1.36 14.23
C GLY A 188 -5.01 1.01 14.24
N GLN A 189 -5.88 1.83 13.64
CA GLN A 189 -7.28 1.49 13.45
C GLN A 189 -7.40 0.31 12.47
N GLU A 190 -8.12 -0.71 12.89
CA GLU A 190 -8.51 -1.84 12.05
C GLU A 190 -9.86 -1.52 11.39
N ILE A 191 -9.92 -1.62 10.06
CA ILE A 191 -11.11 -1.25 9.28
C ILE A 191 -11.59 -2.49 8.51
N GLU A 192 -12.83 -2.88 8.73
CA GLU A 192 -13.55 -3.85 7.90
C GLU A 192 -14.46 -3.11 6.93
N PHE A 193 -14.47 -3.52 5.66
CA PHE A 193 -15.26 -2.87 4.62
C PHE A 193 -15.54 -3.79 3.43
N LYS A 194 -16.49 -3.38 2.59
CA LYS A 194 -16.79 -3.95 1.26
C LYS A 194 -17.11 -2.84 0.27
N PHE A 195 -16.96 -3.16 -1.01
CA PHE A 195 -17.53 -2.31 -2.07
C PHE A 195 -18.92 -2.81 -2.47
N ARG A 196 -19.76 -1.87 -2.90
CA ARG A 196 -21.14 -2.15 -3.28
C ARG A 196 -21.54 -1.26 -4.46
N ILE A 197 -22.11 -1.86 -5.51
CA ILE A 197 -22.72 -1.13 -6.60
C ILE A 197 -24.16 -0.81 -6.20
N ASP A 198 -24.53 0.45 -6.27
CA ASP A 198 -25.84 0.95 -5.80
C ASP A 198 -26.12 0.56 -4.34
N GLU A 199 -27.30 0.02 -4.04
CA GLU A 199 -27.69 -0.40 -2.70
C GLU A 199 -27.72 -1.93 -2.49
N GLU A 200 -27.60 -2.70 -3.54
CA GLU A 200 -27.92 -4.13 -3.51
C GLU A 200 -26.81 -5.06 -3.99
N ASP A 201 -25.92 -4.63 -4.88
CA ASP A 201 -24.91 -5.50 -5.49
C ASP A 201 -23.59 -5.43 -4.72
N TRP A 202 -23.44 -6.34 -3.77
CA TRP A 202 -22.27 -6.46 -2.92
C TRP A 202 -21.15 -7.22 -3.62
N GLU A 203 -19.93 -6.73 -3.51
CA GLU A 203 -18.77 -7.51 -3.92
C GLU A 203 -18.61 -8.80 -3.09
N THR A 204 -17.92 -9.75 -3.69
CA THR A 204 -17.56 -11.01 -3.04
C THR A 204 -16.04 -11.16 -3.06
N PRO A 205 -15.30 -10.52 -2.12
CA PRO A 205 -13.84 -10.57 -2.10
C PRO A 205 -13.35 -12.01 -1.86
N ASN A 206 -12.26 -12.36 -2.53
CA ASN A 206 -11.65 -13.69 -2.42
C ASN A 206 -10.59 -13.70 -1.32
N PRO A 207 -10.77 -14.43 -0.21
CA PRO A 207 -9.83 -14.44 0.92
C PRO A 207 -8.47 -15.05 0.58
N ASN A 208 -8.29 -15.66 -0.60
CA ASN A 208 -6.99 -16.14 -1.05
C ASN A 208 -6.16 -15.08 -1.82
N ILE A 209 -6.77 -13.95 -2.16
CA ILE A 209 -6.17 -12.87 -2.95
C ILE A 209 -6.09 -11.60 -2.11
N SER A 210 -7.16 -11.28 -1.39
CA SER A 210 -7.27 -10.08 -0.57
C SER A 210 -7.18 -10.40 0.92
N ASN A 211 -6.73 -9.43 1.70
CA ASN A 211 -6.83 -9.47 3.16
C ASN A 211 -8.30 -9.37 3.55
N CYS A 212 -8.88 -10.48 4.01
CA CYS A 212 -10.31 -10.57 4.31
C CYS A 212 -10.55 -11.25 5.66
N VAL A 213 -11.64 -10.86 6.30
CA VAL A 213 -12.20 -11.49 7.49
C VAL A 213 -13.60 -12.04 7.19
N ASP A 214 -14.02 -13.08 7.91
CA ASP A 214 -15.37 -13.64 7.80
C ASP A 214 -16.40 -12.59 8.27
N ASP A 215 -17.41 -12.31 7.45
CA ASP A 215 -18.45 -11.32 7.75
C ASP A 215 -19.56 -11.86 8.70
N GLY A 216 -19.42 -13.10 9.13
CA GLY A 216 -20.43 -13.78 9.98
C GLY A 216 -21.69 -14.22 9.27
N PHE A 217 -21.84 -13.98 7.97
CA PHE A 217 -23.01 -14.29 7.15
C PHE A 217 -22.67 -15.25 5.99
N GLY A 218 -21.43 -15.77 5.98
CA GLY A 218 -20.94 -16.72 4.95
C GLY A 218 -20.26 -16.03 3.78
N GLY A 219 -19.90 -14.77 3.92
CA GLY A 219 -19.06 -13.98 3.02
C GLY A 219 -17.77 -13.51 3.69
N ASN A 220 -17.12 -12.54 3.07
CA ASN A 220 -15.91 -11.92 3.60
C ASN A 220 -15.99 -10.40 3.47
N ASN A 221 -15.49 -9.69 4.49
CA ASN A 221 -15.16 -8.28 4.41
C ASN A 221 -13.69 -8.13 4.05
N ARG A 222 -13.33 -7.06 3.37
CA ARG A 222 -11.94 -6.61 3.26
C ARG A 222 -11.49 -6.08 4.61
N TYR A 223 -10.19 -6.15 4.84
CA TYR A 223 -9.57 -5.70 6.07
C TYR A 223 -8.36 -4.83 5.76
N TYR A 224 -8.23 -3.73 6.47
CA TYR A 224 -7.06 -2.86 6.40
C TYR A 224 -6.68 -2.34 7.79
N LEU A 225 -5.37 -2.28 8.07
CA LEU A 225 -4.79 -1.66 9.25
C LEU A 225 -4.18 -0.32 8.86
N VAL A 226 -4.67 0.76 9.45
CA VAL A 226 -4.23 2.13 9.14
C VAL A 226 -2.82 2.38 9.66
N GLU A 227 -1.94 2.83 8.78
CA GLU A 227 -0.57 3.25 9.10
C GLU A 227 -0.47 4.77 9.21
N GLN A 228 0.62 5.27 9.79
CA GLN A 228 0.89 6.72 9.90
C GLN A 228 1.00 7.35 8.50
N GLY A 229 0.39 8.53 8.32
CA GLY A 229 0.48 9.32 7.09
C GLY A 229 -0.49 8.88 6.00
N GLU A 230 -0.08 8.98 4.74
CA GLU A 230 -0.92 8.67 3.58
C GLU A 230 -0.98 7.18 3.31
N ASN A 231 -2.18 6.60 3.44
CA ASN A 231 -2.46 5.20 3.15
C ASN A 231 -3.20 5.11 1.81
N ILE A 232 -2.53 4.67 0.74
CA ILE A 232 -3.18 4.43 -0.56
C ILE A 232 -3.35 2.93 -0.73
N VAL A 233 -4.59 2.48 -0.88
CA VAL A 233 -4.93 1.07 -1.05
C VAL A 233 -5.69 0.85 -2.34
N GLU A 234 -5.17 -0.07 -3.17
CA GLU A 234 -5.71 -0.37 -4.49
C GLU A 234 -6.39 -1.73 -4.49
N TYR A 235 -7.61 -1.76 -5.00
CA TYR A 235 -8.40 -2.99 -5.13
C TYR A 235 -9.01 -3.12 -6.52
N CYS A 236 -9.25 -4.38 -6.92
CA CYS A 236 -10.13 -4.69 -8.02
C CYS A 236 -11.46 -5.17 -7.47
N TYR A 237 -12.58 -4.65 -7.96
CA TYR A 237 -13.91 -5.12 -7.56
C TYR A 237 -14.05 -6.63 -7.80
N ASN A 238 -14.54 -7.38 -6.81
CA ASN A 238 -14.57 -8.85 -6.80
C ASN A 238 -13.19 -9.51 -7.03
N ASP A 239 -12.07 -8.81 -6.69
CA ASP A 239 -10.70 -9.26 -6.95
C ASP A 239 -10.40 -9.59 -8.43
N GLY A 240 -11.23 -9.10 -9.34
CA GLY A 240 -11.11 -9.31 -10.77
C GLY A 240 -10.66 -8.06 -11.51
N CYS A 241 -9.33 -7.91 -11.72
CA CYS A 241 -8.80 -6.82 -12.53
C CYS A 241 -8.74 -7.13 -14.04
N GLY A 242 -9.10 -8.32 -14.44
CA GLY A 242 -8.90 -8.80 -15.82
C GLY A 242 -7.40 -9.02 -16.13
N ASN A 243 -7.08 -10.05 -16.89
CA ASN A 243 -5.75 -10.28 -17.44
C ASN A 243 -5.72 -9.84 -18.89
#